data_33d07ad961f9bb14419a1ead79f340c8
#
_entry.id   33d07ad961f9bb14419a1ead79f340c8
#
_cell.length_a   1.000
_cell.length_b   1.000
_cell.length_c   1.000
_cell.angle_alpha   90.00
_cell.angle_beta   90.00
_cell.angle_gamma   90.00
#
_symmetry.space_group_name_H-M   'P 1'
#
loop_
_entity.id
_entity.type
_entity.pdbx_description
1 polymer ?
#
loop_
_entity_poly.entity_id
_entity_poly.type
_entity_poly.pdbx_seq_one_letter_code
_entity_poly.pdbx_strand_id
1 'polypeptide(L)'
;QGWSENPREALIHNLPQGDLLILDLFAECRPKWGIASIFQNDEGYGQHQWLYCMLENFGGNVGLHGRMDQLLNNFYQTQTNPKAAHLKGIGFTMEGSENNPVMFELMSELPWRPTKFGKEEWLKGYVRARYGTNDPTLQEAWQLLGATIYNCPMGNNQQGPHESIFCGRPSANNFQASSWSKMSNYYDPDDILRAATLFF
;
A
#
# COMPACT_ATOMS: atom_id res chain seq x y z
N GLN A 1 -21.05 -0.73 -4.41
CA GLN A 1 -21.88 0.14 -5.26
C GLN A 1 -21.33 1.56 -5.11
N GLY A 2 -20.66 2.07 -6.15
CA GLY A 2 -20.13 3.42 -6.13
C GLY A 2 -21.26 4.45 -6.15
N TRP A 3 -21.09 5.52 -5.40
CA TRP A 3 -21.93 6.70 -5.52
C TRP A 3 -21.87 7.22 -6.96
N SER A 4 -22.96 7.72 -7.50
CA SER A 4 -22.93 8.44 -8.76
C SER A 4 -22.08 9.73 -8.61
N GLU A 5 -21.54 10.26 -9.68
CA GLU A 5 -20.68 11.44 -9.66
C GLU A 5 -21.33 12.64 -8.93
N ASN A 6 -22.61 12.86 -9.15
CA ASN A 6 -23.35 13.97 -8.55
C ASN A 6 -23.41 14.01 -7.02
N PRO A 7 -23.64 12.90 -6.28
CA PRO A 7 -23.63 12.95 -4.81
C PRO A 7 -22.25 13.24 -4.19
N ARG A 8 -21.16 12.78 -4.81
CA ARG A 8 -19.79 13.07 -4.31
C ARG A 8 -19.45 14.52 -4.49
N GLU A 9 -19.73 15.03 -5.67
CA GLU A 9 -19.50 16.42 -6.02
C GLU A 9 -20.35 17.33 -5.13
N ALA A 10 -21.62 17.01 -4.94
CA ALA A 10 -22.49 17.74 -4.04
C ALA A 10 -21.99 17.74 -2.59
N LEU A 11 -21.46 16.61 -2.10
CA LEU A 11 -20.87 16.53 -0.75
C LEU A 11 -19.64 17.44 -0.62
N ILE A 12 -18.74 17.40 -1.60
CA ILE A 12 -17.47 18.14 -1.53
C ILE A 12 -17.69 19.64 -1.74
N HIS A 13 -18.54 20.04 -2.69
CA HIS A 13 -18.73 21.46 -3.01
C HIS A 13 -19.67 22.20 -2.07
N ASN A 14 -20.57 21.51 -1.38
CA ASN A 14 -21.57 22.18 -0.51
C ASN A 14 -21.14 22.23 0.97
N LEU A 15 -20.06 21.61 1.35
CA LEU A 15 -19.53 21.72 2.71
C LEU A 15 -18.49 22.85 2.80
N PRO A 16 -18.54 23.66 3.87
CA PRO A 16 -17.52 24.68 4.11
C PRO A 16 -16.12 24.07 4.21
N GLN A 17 -15.14 24.85 3.79
CA GLN A 17 -13.74 24.46 3.95
C GLN A 17 -13.40 24.21 5.43
N GLY A 18 -12.86 23.05 5.73
CA GLY A 18 -12.50 22.64 7.08
C GLY A 18 -13.51 21.73 7.77
N ASP A 19 -14.74 21.64 7.26
CA ASP A 19 -15.79 20.81 7.86
C ASP A 19 -15.72 19.33 7.42
N LEU A 20 -14.88 19.02 6.43
CA LEU A 20 -14.71 17.67 5.89
C LEU A 20 -13.23 17.26 5.95
N LEU A 21 -12.97 16.10 6.54
CA LEU A 21 -11.71 15.38 6.43
C LEU A 21 -11.93 14.11 5.61
N ILE A 22 -11.26 14.02 4.47
CA ILE A 22 -11.39 12.88 3.57
C ILE A 22 -10.30 11.85 3.86
N LEU A 23 -10.68 10.59 3.96
CA LEU A 23 -9.75 9.47 4.07
C LEU A 23 -9.65 8.77 2.72
N ASP A 24 -8.49 8.88 2.05
CA ASP A 24 -8.22 8.11 0.82
C ASP A 24 -7.73 6.71 1.25
N LEU A 25 -8.69 5.81 1.49
CA LEU A 25 -8.50 4.57 2.24
C LEU A 25 -7.47 3.61 1.66
N PHE A 26 -7.28 3.62 0.35
CA PHE A 26 -6.44 2.66 -0.37
C PHE A 26 -5.43 3.38 -1.28
N ALA A 27 -4.86 4.48 -0.77
CA ALA A 27 -4.00 5.36 -1.56
C ALA A 27 -2.66 4.73 -1.95
N GLU A 28 -2.17 3.76 -1.19
CA GLU A 28 -0.95 3.02 -1.54
C GLU A 28 -1.08 2.23 -2.85
N CYS A 29 -2.31 1.86 -3.21
CA CYS A 29 -2.59 1.10 -4.43
C CYS A 29 -3.40 1.89 -5.46
N ARG A 30 -4.43 2.59 -5.01
CA ARG A 30 -5.41 3.28 -5.85
C ARG A 30 -5.72 4.67 -5.32
N PRO A 31 -4.77 5.60 -5.31
CA PRO A 31 -5.03 6.95 -4.84
C PRO A 31 -6.17 7.59 -5.64
N LYS A 32 -7.13 8.21 -4.97
CA LYS A 32 -8.33 8.78 -5.58
C LYS A 32 -8.21 10.28 -5.82
N TRP A 33 -7.36 10.96 -5.08
CA TRP A 33 -7.18 12.40 -5.18
C TRP A 33 -6.82 12.90 -6.59
N GLY A 34 -6.18 12.05 -7.42
CA GLY A 34 -5.75 12.40 -8.78
C GLY A 34 -6.68 11.91 -9.89
N ILE A 35 -7.86 11.36 -9.58
CA ILE A 35 -8.76 10.80 -10.60
C ILE A 35 -9.77 11.84 -11.04
N ALA A 36 -9.53 12.47 -12.20
CA ALA A 36 -10.38 13.49 -12.79
C ALA A 36 -11.85 13.05 -12.98
N SER A 37 -12.11 11.78 -13.27
CA SER A 37 -13.46 11.25 -13.43
C SER A 37 -14.27 11.20 -12.12
N ILE A 38 -13.64 11.42 -10.97
CA ILE A 38 -14.32 11.48 -9.67
C ILE A 38 -14.67 12.94 -9.33
N PHE A 39 -13.87 13.89 -9.80
CA PHE A 39 -13.98 15.32 -9.53
C PHE A 39 -13.96 16.07 -10.85
N GLN A 40 -15.09 16.66 -11.24
CA GLN A 40 -15.26 17.29 -12.57
C GLN A 40 -14.27 18.41 -12.86
N ASN A 41 -13.71 19.03 -11.84
CA ASN A 41 -12.82 20.19 -11.97
C ASN A 41 -11.33 19.85 -11.97
N ASP A 42 -10.97 18.57 -11.96
CA ASP A 42 -9.56 18.13 -11.91
C ASP A 42 -8.74 18.70 -10.72
N GLU A 43 -9.44 19.10 -9.64
CA GLU A 43 -8.88 19.77 -8.45
C GLU A 43 -8.62 18.81 -7.27
N GLY A 44 -8.61 17.51 -7.52
CA GLY A 44 -8.48 16.52 -6.48
C GLY A 44 -9.65 16.54 -5.50
N TYR A 45 -9.36 16.61 -4.20
CA TYR A 45 -10.39 16.74 -3.16
C TYR A 45 -10.83 18.21 -2.92
N GLY A 46 -10.56 19.09 -3.89
CA GLY A 46 -10.87 20.51 -3.79
C GLY A 46 -10.13 21.18 -2.63
N GLN A 47 -10.85 21.97 -1.85
CA GLN A 47 -10.31 22.71 -0.71
C GLN A 47 -10.32 21.91 0.61
N HIS A 48 -10.74 20.64 0.57
CA HIS A 48 -10.86 19.84 1.79
C HIS A 48 -9.55 19.18 2.20
N GLN A 49 -9.38 19.06 3.50
CA GLN A 49 -8.27 18.33 4.09
C GLN A 49 -8.45 16.82 3.86
N TRP A 50 -7.35 16.11 3.69
CA TRP A 50 -7.41 14.67 3.48
C TRP A 50 -6.17 13.95 4.03
N LEU A 51 -6.32 12.65 4.24
CA LEU A 51 -5.25 11.75 4.68
C LEU A 51 -4.96 10.71 3.59
N TYR A 52 -3.68 10.50 3.36
CA TYR A 52 -3.19 9.38 2.56
C TYR A 52 -3.20 8.12 3.42
N CYS A 53 -4.11 7.20 3.16
CA CYS A 53 -4.29 6.01 3.99
C CYS A 53 -3.80 4.76 3.28
N MET A 54 -3.22 3.85 4.06
CA MET A 54 -2.84 2.51 3.62
C MET A 54 -3.81 1.49 4.21
N LEU A 55 -4.45 0.72 3.35
CA LEU A 55 -5.39 -0.32 3.71
C LEU A 55 -4.67 -1.67 3.85
N GLU A 56 -3.98 -2.08 2.82
CA GLU A 56 -3.24 -3.33 2.65
C GLU A 56 -3.99 -4.62 3.05
N ASN A 57 -4.78 -4.58 4.11
CA ASN A 57 -5.48 -5.70 4.69
C ASN A 57 -6.99 -5.58 4.43
N PHE A 58 -7.54 -6.56 3.72
CA PHE A 58 -8.97 -6.71 3.45
C PHE A 58 -9.53 -7.90 4.21
N GLY A 59 -10.44 -7.65 5.16
CA GLY A 59 -11.13 -8.71 5.91
C GLY A 59 -10.21 -9.54 6.81
N GLY A 60 -9.05 -9.04 7.18
CA GLY A 60 -8.12 -9.73 8.08
C GLY A 60 -7.24 -10.81 7.42
N ASN A 61 -7.33 -10.99 6.13
CA ASN A 61 -6.64 -12.05 5.41
C ASN A 61 -5.42 -11.49 4.67
N VAL A 62 -4.25 -11.51 5.30
CA VAL A 62 -3.10 -10.73 4.87
C VAL A 62 -2.05 -11.52 4.12
N GLY A 63 -1.64 -12.68 4.59
CA GLY A 63 -0.48 -13.38 4.06
C GLY A 63 0.74 -12.48 3.88
N LEU A 64 1.80 -12.99 3.30
CA LEU A 64 2.95 -12.19 2.91
C LEU A 64 2.62 -11.43 1.62
N HIS A 65 2.58 -10.11 1.69
CA HIS A 65 2.25 -9.25 0.54
C HIS A 65 2.70 -7.83 0.80
N GLY A 66 2.94 -7.08 -0.28
CA GLY A 66 3.21 -5.64 -0.21
C GLY A 66 3.46 -5.03 -1.57
N ARG A 67 3.55 -3.70 -1.62
CA ARG A 67 3.78 -2.90 -2.82
C ARG A 67 4.77 -1.78 -2.52
N MET A 68 5.96 -2.13 -2.03
CA MET A 68 6.93 -1.16 -1.53
C MET A 68 7.28 -0.08 -2.54
N ASP A 69 7.62 -0.46 -3.78
CA ASP A 69 7.98 0.51 -4.80
C ASP A 69 6.80 1.40 -5.18
N GLN A 70 5.62 0.83 -5.24
CA GLN A 70 4.41 1.59 -5.54
C GLN A 70 4.06 2.56 -4.40
N LEU A 71 4.13 2.12 -3.16
CA LEU A 71 3.90 2.97 -1.99
C LEU A 71 4.86 4.16 -1.99
N LEU A 72 6.16 3.92 -2.17
CA LEU A 72 7.18 4.97 -2.26
C LEU A 72 6.89 5.95 -3.40
N ASN A 73 6.60 5.42 -4.60
CA ASN A 73 6.34 6.25 -5.77
C ASN A 73 5.08 7.09 -5.60
N ASN A 74 3.97 6.48 -5.20
CA ASN A 74 2.69 7.16 -5.04
C ASN A 74 2.75 8.24 -3.96
N PHE A 75 3.39 7.94 -2.84
CA PHE A 75 3.47 8.91 -1.74
C PHE A 75 4.27 10.16 -2.14
N TYR A 76 5.45 10.00 -2.75
CA TYR A 76 6.25 11.14 -3.17
C TYR A 76 5.66 11.89 -4.37
N GLN A 77 4.98 11.21 -5.28
CA GLN A 77 4.18 11.89 -6.31
C GLN A 77 3.07 12.73 -5.70
N THR A 78 2.40 12.22 -4.68
CA THR A 78 1.37 12.95 -3.95
C THR A 78 1.91 14.22 -3.32
N GLN A 79 3.06 14.16 -2.66
CA GLN A 79 3.67 15.32 -2.00
C GLN A 79 4.05 16.46 -2.96
N THR A 80 4.35 16.13 -4.21
CA THR A 80 4.80 17.10 -5.22
C THR A 80 3.69 17.56 -6.17
N ASN A 81 2.49 16.97 -6.08
CA ASN A 81 1.41 17.28 -6.99
C ASN A 81 0.51 18.39 -6.43
N PRO A 82 0.27 19.48 -7.19
CA PRO A 82 -0.59 20.58 -6.76
C PRO A 82 -2.01 20.14 -6.39
N LYS A 83 -2.56 19.12 -7.04
CA LYS A 83 -3.89 18.56 -6.74
C LYS A 83 -4.00 17.93 -5.36
N ALA A 84 -2.87 17.60 -4.76
CA ALA A 84 -2.78 17.03 -3.43
C ALA A 84 -2.47 18.07 -2.34
N ALA A 85 -2.61 19.36 -2.63
CA ALA A 85 -2.15 20.47 -1.78
C ALA A 85 -2.70 20.46 -0.35
N HIS A 86 -3.86 19.85 -0.12
CA HIS A 86 -4.51 19.79 1.20
C HIS A 86 -4.28 18.49 1.97
N LEU A 87 -3.28 17.70 1.55
CA LEU A 87 -2.82 16.53 2.33
C LEU A 87 -2.34 16.98 3.71
N LYS A 88 -2.88 16.37 4.78
CA LYS A 88 -2.58 16.70 6.18
C LYS A 88 -1.77 15.63 6.89
N GLY A 89 -1.73 14.44 6.36
CA GLY A 89 -1.00 13.34 7.00
C GLY A 89 -1.32 11.99 6.39
N ILE A 90 -0.96 10.97 7.14
CA ILE A 90 -1.23 9.58 6.77
C ILE A 90 -2.26 8.95 7.70
N GLY A 91 -2.83 7.83 7.26
CA GLY A 91 -3.71 6.99 8.08
C GLY A 91 -3.48 5.51 7.80
N PHE A 92 -3.83 4.69 8.77
CA PHE A 92 -3.86 3.24 8.64
C PHE A 92 -5.31 2.77 8.73
N THR A 93 -5.76 2.07 7.70
CA THR A 93 -7.18 1.70 7.53
C THR A 93 -7.39 0.21 7.33
N MET A 94 -6.49 -0.60 7.87
CA MET A 94 -6.56 -2.06 7.80
C MET A 94 -7.88 -2.60 8.37
N GLU A 95 -8.40 -3.65 7.76
CA GLU A 95 -9.68 -4.28 8.14
C GLU A 95 -9.51 -5.48 9.07
N GLY A 96 -8.33 -5.74 9.61
CA GLY A 96 -8.08 -6.86 10.51
C GLY A 96 -6.79 -6.71 11.31
N SER A 97 -6.50 -7.70 12.15
CA SER A 97 -5.36 -7.70 13.07
C SER A 97 -4.07 -8.26 12.46
N GLU A 98 -4.18 -9.05 11.41
CA GLU A 98 -3.02 -9.63 10.74
C GLU A 98 -2.49 -8.66 9.69
N ASN A 99 -1.23 -8.25 9.84
CA ASN A 99 -0.63 -7.23 9.00
C ASN A 99 0.82 -7.59 8.68
N ASN A 100 1.37 -6.95 7.65
CA ASN A 100 2.78 -7.03 7.27
C ASN A 100 3.57 -5.88 7.92
N PRO A 101 4.25 -6.08 9.07
CA PRO A 101 4.89 -5.00 9.82
C PRO A 101 5.82 -4.14 8.97
N VAL A 102 6.56 -4.76 8.06
CA VAL A 102 7.50 -4.04 7.18
C VAL A 102 6.81 -2.97 6.33
N MET A 103 5.58 -3.22 5.86
CA MET A 103 4.82 -2.25 5.07
C MET A 103 4.34 -1.09 5.92
N PHE A 104 3.88 -1.39 7.15
CA PHE A 104 3.40 -0.38 8.09
C PHE A 104 4.55 0.48 8.65
N GLU A 105 5.71 -0.12 8.90
CA GLU A 105 6.90 0.63 9.29
C GLU A 105 7.36 1.56 8.16
N LEU A 106 7.41 1.06 6.92
CA LEU A 106 7.74 1.88 5.75
C LEU A 106 6.78 3.07 5.63
N MET A 107 5.47 2.82 5.67
CA MET A 107 4.46 3.87 5.58
C MET A 107 4.58 4.90 6.71
N SER A 108 4.88 4.45 7.94
CA SER A 108 5.03 5.32 9.11
C SER A 108 6.19 6.31 8.98
N GLU A 109 7.26 5.91 8.28
CA GLU A 109 8.44 6.75 8.10
C GLU A 109 8.28 7.80 6.98
N LEU A 110 7.42 7.55 5.99
CA LEU A 110 7.32 8.40 4.80
C LEU A 110 7.07 9.89 5.10
N PRO A 111 6.16 10.28 6.04
CA PRO A 111 5.92 11.68 6.35
C PRO A 111 7.12 12.41 6.98
N TRP A 112 8.04 11.66 7.58
CA TRP A 112 9.22 12.20 8.27
C TRP A 112 10.44 12.32 7.37
N ARG A 113 10.34 11.83 6.12
CA ARG A 113 11.41 11.86 5.13
C ARG A 113 11.05 12.79 3.97
N PRO A 114 11.60 14.01 3.92
CA PRO A 114 11.21 15.01 2.92
C PRO A 114 11.69 14.66 1.50
N THR A 115 12.65 13.76 1.39
CA THR A 115 13.20 13.32 0.10
C THR A 115 13.01 11.83 -0.08
N LYS A 116 12.68 11.44 -1.33
CA LYS A 116 12.58 10.03 -1.69
C LYS A 116 13.90 9.30 -1.44
N PHE A 117 13.80 8.14 -0.83
CA PHE A 117 14.94 7.26 -0.53
C PHE A 117 14.82 5.93 -1.28
N GLY A 118 15.93 5.20 -1.33
CA GLY A 118 15.97 3.86 -1.92
C GLY A 118 15.42 2.80 -0.97
N LYS A 119 14.60 1.90 -1.50
CA LYS A 119 14.05 0.76 -0.77
C LYS A 119 15.14 -0.13 -0.18
N GLU A 120 16.19 -0.38 -0.94
CA GLU A 120 17.29 -1.25 -0.58
C GLU A 120 18.03 -0.74 0.67
N GLU A 121 18.30 0.55 0.74
CA GLU A 121 18.97 1.15 1.89
C GLU A 121 18.03 1.20 3.11
N TRP A 122 16.75 1.45 2.86
CA TRP A 122 15.74 1.41 3.92
C TRP A 122 15.64 0.03 4.54
N LEU A 123 15.63 -1.04 3.74
CA LEU A 123 15.58 -2.43 4.22
C LEU A 123 16.79 -2.82 5.07
N LYS A 124 17.99 -2.31 4.78
CA LYS A 124 19.14 -2.49 5.68
C LYS A 124 18.90 -1.83 7.04
N GLY A 125 18.33 -0.64 7.05
CA GLY A 125 17.92 0.05 8.28
C GLY A 125 16.86 -0.74 9.06
N TYR A 126 15.88 -1.28 8.36
CA TYR A 126 14.83 -2.13 8.93
C TYR A 126 15.41 -3.39 9.61
N VAL A 127 16.33 -4.09 8.94
CA VAL A 127 17.02 -5.26 9.53
C VAL A 127 17.75 -4.88 10.82
N ARG A 128 18.49 -3.79 10.78
CA ARG A 128 19.22 -3.30 11.97
C ARG A 128 18.29 -2.96 13.13
N ALA A 129 17.18 -2.27 12.83
CA ALA A 129 16.22 -1.86 13.85
C ALA A 129 15.47 -3.07 14.45
N ARG A 130 15.08 -4.03 13.59
CA ARG A 130 14.25 -5.17 14.00
C ARG A 130 15.04 -6.28 14.69
N TYR A 131 16.26 -6.55 14.25
CA TYR A 131 17.07 -7.67 14.73
C TYR A 131 18.29 -7.25 15.55
N GLY A 132 18.57 -5.95 15.65
CA GLY A 132 19.73 -5.43 16.39
C GLY A 132 21.09 -5.77 15.76
N THR A 133 21.12 -6.10 14.48
CA THR A 133 22.33 -6.54 13.78
C THR A 133 22.42 -5.97 12.36
N ASN A 134 23.64 -5.93 11.83
CA ASN A 134 23.91 -5.65 10.42
C ASN A 134 24.29 -6.92 9.63
N ASP A 135 23.77 -8.07 10.04
CA ASP A 135 24.06 -9.35 9.41
C ASP A 135 23.73 -9.28 7.90
N PRO A 136 24.71 -9.55 7.02
CA PRO A 136 24.52 -9.48 5.58
C PRO A 136 23.55 -10.54 5.05
N THR A 137 23.44 -11.68 5.72
CA THR A 137 22.52 -12.76 5.34
C THR A 137 21.06 -12.34 5.56
N LEU A 138 20.78 -11.74 6.71
CA LEU A 138 19.44 -11.16 6.98
C LEU A 138 19.12 -9.99 6.05
N GLN A 139 20.12 -9.17 5.72
CA GLN A 139 19.92 -8.10 4.74
C GLN A 139 19.60 -8.67 3.36
N GLU A 140 20.30 -9.72 2.91
CA GLU A 140 19.99 -10.38 1.64
C GLU A 140 18.57 -10.99 1.64
N ALA A 141 18.16 -11.65 2.72
CA ALA A 141 16.82 -12.20 2.86
C ALA A 141 15.75 -11.11 2.69
N TRP A 142 15.90 -9.99 3.37
CA TRP A 142 14.95 -8.88 3.26
C TRP A 142 15.00 -8.16 1.92
N GLN A 143 16.16 -8.09 1.25
CA GLN A 143 16.25 -7.59 -0.12
C GLN A 143 15.46 -8.48 -1.09
N LEU A 144 15.59 -9.81 -0.97
CA LEU A 144 14.81 -10.76 -1.77
C LEU A 144 13.30 -10.59 -1.52
N LEU A 145 12.87 -10.55 -0.27
CA LEU A 145 11.46 -10.35 0.06
C LEU A 145 10.94 -9.00 -0.46
N GLY A 146 11.72 -7.93 -0.32
CA GLY A 146 11.39 -6.60 -0.81
C GLY A 146 11.40 -6.46 -2.33
N ALA A 147 12.12 -7.32 -3.04
CA ALA A 147 12.12 -7.36 -4.50
C ALA A 147 11.01 -8.26 -5.08
N THR A 148 10.48 -9.17 -4.29
CA THR A 148 9.53 -10.20 -4.70
C THR A 148 8.16 -10.01 -4.05
N ILE A 149 7.89 -10.72 -2.95
CA ILE A 149 6.54 -10.80 -2.35
C ILE A 149 6.04 -9.45 -1.79
N TYR A 150 6.95 -8.59 -1.32
CA TYR A 150 6.61 -7.23 -0.88
C TYR A 150 6.69 -6.17 -2.00
N ASN A 151 6.73 -6.62 -3.26
CA ASN A 151 6.78 -5.72 -4.40
C ASN A 151 5.81 -6.11 -5.52
N CYS A 152 4.56 -6.37 -5.16
CA CYS A 152 3.52 -6.68 -6.13
C CYS A 152 3.39 -5.55 -7.16
N PRO A 153 3.51 -5.86 -8.46
CA PRO A 153 3.47 -4.85 -9.51
C PRO A 153 2.06 -4.28 -9.70
N MET A 154 2.00 -3.08 -10.30
CA MET A 154 0.74 -2.49 -10.74
C MET A 154 0.01 -3.39 -11.73
N GLY A 155 -1.31 -3.43 -11.60
CA GLY A 155 -2.17 -4.23 -12.48
C GLY A 155 -2.36 -5.67 -12.03
N ASN A 156 -1.49 -6.21 -11.18
CA ASN A 156 -1.65 -7.51 -10.58
C ASN A 156 -2.20 -7.38 -9.17
N ASN A 157 -3.06 -8.31 -8.74
CA ASN A 157 -3.57 -8.39 -7.38
C ASN A 157 -3.97 -7.02 -6.81
N GLN A 158 -4.74 -6.27 -7.58
CA GLN A 158 -5.07 -4.87 -7.26
C GLN A 158 -5.91 -4.71 -6.00
N GLN A 159 -6.51 -5.78 -5.53
CA GLN A 159 -7.40 -5.77 -4.36
C GLN A 159 -6.64 -6.03 -3.05
N GLY A 160 -5.35 -6.32 -3.14
CA GLY A 160 -4.51 -6.39 -1.95
C GLY A 160 -4.08 -7.81 -1.53
N PRO A 161 -3.69 -7.99 -0.28
CA PRO A 161 -2.97 -9.17 0.20
C PRO A 161 -3.79 -10.45 0.29
N HIS A 162 -5.11 -10.38 0.33
CA HIS A 162 -5.96 -11.57 0.30
C HIS A 162 -5.83 -12.38 -1.00
N GLU A 163 -5.18 -11.84 -1.99
CA GLU A 163 -4.81 -12.51 -3.23
C GLU A 163 -3.48 -13.27 -3.13
N SER A 164 -2.78 -13.15 -2.03
CA SER A 164 -1.55 -13.90 -1.80
C SER A 164 -1.83 -15.40 -1.71
N ILE A 165 -0.93 -16.19 -2.31
CA ILE A 165 -1.00 -17.65 -2.25
C ILE A 165 -0.99 -18.20 -0.82
N PHE A 166 -0.40 -17.47 0.13
CA PHE A 166 -0.37 -17.84 1.54
C PHE A 166 -1.75 -17.71 2.22
N CYS A 167 -2.67 -16.96 1.63
CA CYS A 167 -4.06 -16.85 2.08
C CYS A 167 -4.98 -17.86 1.40
N GLY A 168 -4.52 -18.50 0.34
CA GLY A 168 -5.31 -19.44 -0.44
C GLY A 168 -5.58 -20.72 0.33
N ARG A 169 -6.83 -21.20 0.31
CA ARG A 169 -7.15 -22.53 0.81
C ARG A 169 -6.64 -23.59 -0.16
N PRO A 170 -6.03 -24.68 0.32
CA PRO A 170 -5.62 -25.77 -0.56
C PRO A 170 -6.82 -26.29 -1.37
N SER A 171 -6.71 -26.27 -2.67
CA SER A 171 -7.69 -26.84 -3.58
C SER A 171 -7.02 -27.22 -4.91
N ALA A 172 -7.63 -28.11 -5.66
CA ALA A 172 -7.13 -28.54 -6.98
C ALA A 172 -7.17 -27.39 -8.02
N ASN A 173 -7.98 -26.36 -7.79
CA ASN A 173 -8.19 -25.24 -8.68
C ASN A 173 -8.12 -23.92 -7.91
N ASN A 174 -6.97 -23.60 -7.35
CA ASN A 174 -6.76 -22.36 -6.59
C ASN A 174 -6.59 -21.14 -7.50
N PHE A 175 -7.68 -20.65 -8.05
CA PHE A 175 -7.67 -19.43 -8.87
C PHE A 175 -8.13 -18.18 -8.11
N GLN A 176 -8.70 -18.34 -6.93
CA GLN A 176 -9.28 -17.24 -6.18
C GLN A 176 -9.07 -17.41 -4.67
N ALA A 177 -8.59 -16.38 -4.00
CA ALA A 177 -8.56 -16.30 -2.55
C ALA A 177 -9.93 -15.84 -1.99
N SER A 178 -10.72 -15.11 -2.78
CA SER A 178 -12.07 -14.65 -2.45
C SER A 178 -12.95 -14.61 -3.72
N SER A 179 -14.22 -14.28 -3.56
CA SER A 179 -15.19 -14.21 -4.66
C SER A 179 -14.86 -13.14 -5.72
N TRP A 180 -13.99 -12.20 -5.43
CA TRP A 180 -13.68 -11.03 -6.26
C TRP A 180 -12.18 -10.79 -6.49
N SER A 181 -11.33 -11.67 -6.01
CA SER A 181 -9.89 -11.62 -6.21
C SER A 181 -9.36 -12.87 -6.89
N LYS A 182 -8.34 -12.70 -7.70
CA LYS A 182 -7.62 -13.79 -8.37
C LYS A 182 -6.27 -13.94 -7.72
N MET A 183 -5.87 -15.18 -7.47
CA MET A 183 -4.50 -15.50 -7.09
C MET A 183 -3.62 -15.42 -8.33
N SER A 184 -2.58 -14.63 -8.28
CA SER A 184 -1.53 -14.62 -9.30
C SER A 184 -0.17 -14.58 -8.64
N ASN A 185 0.71 -15.44 -9.09
CA ASN A 185 2.11 -15.43 -8.70
C ASN A 185 2.82 -14.36 -9.53
N TYR A 186 3.33 -13.32 -8.86
CA TYR A 186 4.13 -12.27 -9.47
C TYR A 186 5.61 -12.35 -9.09
N TYR A 187 5.99 -13.38 -8.40
CA TYR A 187 7.35 -13.68 -7.95
C TYR A 187 7.68 -15.17 -8.19
N ASP A 188 8.96 -15.49 -8.23
CA ASP A 188 9.41 -16.87 -8.26
C ASP A 188 9.35 -17.49 -6.84
N PRO A 189 8.64 -18.62 -6.64
CA PRO A 189 8.61 -19.31 -5.36
C PRO A 189 10.00 -19.70 -4.82
N ASP A 190 10.97 -19.96 -5.70
CA ASP A 190 12.33 -20.30 -5.31
C ASP A 190 13.04 -19.11 -4.62
N ASP A 191 12.73 -17.88 -4.99
CA ASP A 191 13.23 -16.70 -4.29
C ASP A 191 12.71 -16.63 -2.85
N ILE A 192 11.46 -17.01 -2.61
CA ILE A 192 10.91 -17.06 -1.26
C ILE A 192 11.54 -18.17 -0.44
N LEU A 193 11.75 -19.34 -1.04
CA LEU A 193 12.47 -20.44 -0.39
C LEU A 193 13.91 -20.04 -0.05
N ARG A 194 14.60 -19.38 -0.98
CA ARG A 194 15.94 -18.84 -0.74
C ARG A 194 15.93 -17.82 0.40
N ALA A 195 15.01 -16.87 0.40
CA ALA A 195 14.88 -15.91 1.50
C ALA A 195 14.65 -16.62 2.84
N ALA A 196 13.74 -17.61 2.88
CA ALA A 196 13.49 -18.42 4.07
C ALA A 196 14.75 -19.11 4.57
N THR A 197 15.55 -19.69 3.67
CA THR A 197 16.82 -20.37 4.01
C THR A 197 17.86 -19.41 4.63
N LEU A 198 17.85 -18.14 4.22
CA LEU A 198 18.76 -17.12 4.76
C LEU A 198 18.40 -16.66 6.19
N PHE A 199 17.22 -17.00 6.69
CA PHE A 199 16.82 -16.70 8.08
C PHE A 199 17.29 -17.77 9.09
N PHE A 200 17.77 -18.92 8.64
CA PHE A 200 18.23 -20.06 9.45
C PHE A 200 19.71 -20.33 9.27
#